data_38891d3aef9ab9c9c967ce9fb90a54f4
#
_entry.id   38891d3aef9ab9c9c967ce9fb90a54f4
#
_cell.length_a   1.000
_cell.length_b   1.000
_cell.length_c   1.000
_cell.angle_alpha   90.00
_cell.angle_beta   90.00
_cell.angle_gamma   90.00
#
_symmetry.space_group_name_H-M   'P 1'
#
loop_
_entity.id
_entity.type
_entity.pdbx_description
1 polymer ?
#
loop_
_entity_poly.entity_id
_entity_poly.type
_entity_poly.pdbx_seq_one_letter_code
_entity_poly.pdbx_strand_id
1 'polypeptide(L)' 'MLNFTVPAMSCGHCVKALTAAVKTLDANAVVETDLKSKKFSVETTAGTDAIKHALTEAGYPPA' A
#
# COMPACT_ATOMS: atom_id res chain seq x y z
N MET A 1 -11.49 5.07 -3.20
CA MET A 1 -10.31 4.58 -2.44
C MET A 1 -10.05 3.13 -2.81
N LEU A 2 -8.82 2.81 -3.13
CA LEU A 2 -8.43 1.44 -3.48
C LEU A 2 -8.11 0.66 -2.21
N ASN A 3 -8.64 -0.54 -2.11
CA ASN A 3 -8.43 -1.40 -0.94
C ASN A 3 -7.68 -2.66 -1.33
N PHE A 4 -6.65 -2.98 -0.55
CA PHE A 4 -5.87 -4.19 -0.76
C PHE A 4 -5.74 -4.93 0.55
N THR A 5 -5.60 -6.25 0.48
CA THR A 5 -5.20 -7.06 1.63
C THR A 5 -3.73 -7.39 1.46
N VAL A 6 -2.93 -7.06 2.47
CA VAL A 6 -1.48 -7.30 2.42
C VAL A 6 -1.10 -8.19 3.60
N PRO A 7 -1.13 -9.52 3.42
CA PRO A 7 -0.88 -10.45 4.53
C PRO A 7 0.47 -10.30 5.22
N ALA A 8 1.47 -9.87 4.47
CA ALA A 8 2.82 -9.67 5.02
C ALA A 8 2.95 -8.40 5.87
N MET A 9 1.95 -7.52 5.83
CA MET A 9 1.96 -6.27 6.59
C MET A 9 1.65 -6.57 8.05
N SER A 10 2.68 -6.59 8.89
CA SER A 10 2.51 -7.00 10.29
C SER A 10 3.06 -6.00 11.31
N CYS A 11 3.67 -4.91 10.87
CA CYS A 11 4.27 -3.94 11.79
C CYS A 11 4.35 -2.55 11.17
N GLY A 12 4.72 -1.56 12.00
CA GLY A 12 4.85 -0.18 11.56
C GLY A 12 5.89 0.04 10.47
N HIS A 13 6.95 -0.76 10.47
CA HIS A 13 7.97 -0.68 9.41
C HIS A 13 7.38 -1.03 8.04
N CYS A 14 6.52 -2.03 8.01
CA CYS A 14 5.84 -2.43 6.77
C CYS A 14 4.96 -1.30 6.26
N VAL A 15 4.23 -0.67 7.16
CA VAL A 15 3.36 0.47 6.80
C VAL A 15 4.19 1.61 6.19
N LYS A 16 5.34 1.92 6.79
CA LYS A 16 6.20 2.97 6.27
C LYS A 16 6.72 2.64 4.88
N ALA A 17 7.16 1.39 4.69
CA ALA A 17 7.69 0.95 3.39
C ALA A 17 6.60 1.03 2.31
N LEU A 18 5.40 0.57 2.61
CA LEU A 18 4.28 0.61 1.67
C LEU A 18 3.87 2.04 1.35
N THR A 19 3.80 2.89 2.38
CA THR A 19 3.44 4.29 2.20
C THR A 19 4.47 4.99 1.30
N ALA A 20 5.76 4.75 1.54
CA ALA A 20 6.82 5.34 0.73
C ALA A 20 6.72 4.88 -0.72
N ALA A 21 6.45 3.59 -0.95
CA ALA A 21 6.30 3.05 -2.29
C ALA A 21 5.16 3.73 -3.05
N VAL A 22 4.02 3.91 -2.39
CA VAL A 22 2.87 4.57 -3.00
C VAL A 22 3.17 6.05 -3.28
N LYS A 23 3.80 6.72 -2.35
CA LYS A 23 4.10 8.15 -2.51
C LYS A 23 5.16 8.42 -3.57
N THR A 24 5.96 7.43 -3.90
CA THR A 24 6.87 7.53 -5.03
C THR A 24 6.10 7.63 -6.35
N LEU A 25 4.95 6.96 -6.44
CA LEU A 25 4.09 7.04 -7.62
C LEU A 25 3.22 8.30 -7.63
N ASP A 26 2.69 8.66 -6.46
CA ASP A 26 1.79 9.80 -6.33
C ASP A 26 2.02 10.45 -4.97
N ALA A 27 2.71 11.57 -4.97
CA ALA A 27 3.04 12.28 -3.73
C ALA A 27 1.80 12.77 -2.98
N ASN A 28 0.68 12.91 -3.66
CA ASN A 28 -0.57 13.35 -3.06
C ASN A 28 -1.46 12.22 -2.59
N ALA A 29 -1.01 10.97 -2.72
CA ALA A 29 -1.79 9.83 -2.29
C ALA A 29 -2.04 9.85 -0.79
N VAL A 30 -3.26 9.47 -0.41
CA VAL A 30 -3.63 9.30 0.99
C VAL A 30 -3.66 7.82 1.31
N VAL A 31 -2.95 7.42 2.35
CA VAL A 31 -2.80 6.01 2.71
C VAL A 31 -3.40 5.77 4.09
N GLU A 32 -4.23 4.75 4.20
CA GLU A 32 -4.75 4.27 5.47
C GLU A 32 -4.48 2.78 5.60
N THR A 33 -4.11 2.37 6.78
CA THR A 33 -3.77 0.97 7.03
C THR A 33 -4.45 0.45 8.27
N ASP A 34 -4.72 -0.86 8.30
CA ASP A 34 -5.25 -1.55 9.46
C ASP A 34 -4.45 -2.85 9.62
N LEU A 35 -3.58 -2.87 10.62
CA LEU A 35 -2.72 -4.02 10.87
C LEU A 35 -3.48 -5.25 11.35
N LYS A 36 -4.60 -5.06 12.02
CA LYS A 36 -5.41 -6.18 12.49
C LYS A 36 -6.00 -6.98 11.36
N SER A 37 -6.57 -6.28 10.38
CA SER A 37 -7.21 -6.93 9.23
C SER A 37 -6.27 -7.05 8.04
N LYS A 38 -5.05 -6.54 8.14
CA LYS A 38 -4.05 -6.51 7.07
C LYS A 38 -4.54 -5.72 5.85
N LYS A 39 -5.39 -4.73 6.09
CA LYS A 39 -5.92 -3.90 5.01
C LYS A 39 -5.04 -2.70 4.75
N PHE A 40 -4.87 -2.41 3.48
CA PHE A 40 -4.13 -1.25 3.00
C PHE A 40 -5.03 -0.51 2.03
N SER A 41 -5.42 0.70 2.40
CA SER A 41 -6.30 1.53 1.58
C SER A 41 -5.53 2.73 1.08
N VAL A 42 -5.72 3.07 -0.18
CA VAL A 42 -5.03 4.22 -0.76
C VAL A 42 -5.99 5.02 -1.64
N GLU A 43 -5.94 6.33 -1.50
CA GLU A 43 -6.67 7.24 -2.36
C GLU A 43 -5.65 7.93 -3.26
N THR A 44 -5.74 7.66 -4.57
CA THR A 44 -4.75 8.12 -5.52
C THR A 44 -5.36 8.18 -6.92
N THR A 45 -4.76 8.99 -7.78
CA THR A 45 -5.12 9.03 -9.20
C THR A 45 -4.37 7.97 -10.01
N ALA A 46 -3.38 7.31 -9.41
CA ALA A 46 -2.67 6.21 -10.07
C ALA A 46 -3.61 5.01 -10.20
N GLY A 47 -3.40 4.20 -11.23
CA GLY A 47 -4.21 3.01 -11.45
C GLY A 47 -3.96 1.91 -10.44
N THR A 48 -4.96 1.01 -10.29
CA THR A 48 -4.84 -0.14 -9.37
C THR A 48 -3.59 -0.97 -9.68
N ASP A 49 -3.32 -1.23 -10.95
CA ASP A 49 -2.17 -2.05 -11.34
C ASP A 49 -0.85 -1.40 -10.95
N ALA A 50 -0.75 -0.08 -11.06
CA ALA A 50 0.45 0.65 -10.66
C ALA A 50 0.68 0.51 -9.15
N ILE A 51 -0.39 0.60 -8.35
CA ILE A 51 -0.30 0.44 -6.91
C ILE A 51 0.09 -1.00 -6.55
N LYS A 52 -0.54 -1.99 -7.18
CA LYS A 52 -0.18 -3.40 -6.96
C LYS A 52 1.29 -3.65 -7.26
N HIS A 53 1.78 -3.09 -8.36
CA HIS A 53 3.18 -3.23 -8.74
C HIS A 53 4.10 -2.61 -7.69
N ALA A 54 3.75 -1.43 -7.21
CA ALA A 54 4.53 -0.75 -6.18
C ALA A 54 4.60 -1.56 -4.88
N LEU A 55 3.48 -2.14 -4.46
CA LEU A 55 3.44 -2.97 -3.26
C LEU A 55 4.30 -4.22 -3.44
N THR A 56 4.21 -4.85 -4.60
CA THR A 56 5.00 -6.05 -4.92
C THR A 56 6.49 -5.73 -4.91
N GLU A 57 6.89 -4.61 -5.53
CA GLU A 57 8.29 -4.19 -5.56
C GLU A 57 8.83 -3.86 -4.17
N ALA A 58 7.97 -3.41 -3.29
CA ALA A 58 8.37 -3.13 -1.91
C ALA A 58 8.52 -4.41 -1.08
N GLY A 59 8.15 -5.57 -1.64
CA GLY A 59 8.24 -6.84 -0.94
C GLY A 59 6.96 -7.23 -0.21
N TYR A 60 5.86 -6.54 -0.46
CA TYR A 60 4.58 -6.77 0.21
C TYR A 60 3.47 -6.94 -0.83
N PRO A 61 3.48 -8.00 -1.61
CA PRO A 61 2.46 -8.20 -2.65
C PRO A 61 1.08 -8.31 -2.02
N PRO A 62 0.07 -7.63 -2.59
CA PRO A 62 -1.29 -7.76 -2.09
C PRO A 62 -1.87 -9.14 -2.44
N ALA A 63 -2.74 -9.59 -1.58
CA ALA A 63 -3.45 -10.86 -1.82
C ALA A 63 -4.50 -10.69 -2.91
#